data_e03fd5b650165d37f60e0a48f02b4002
#
_entry.id   e03fd5b650165d37f60e0a48f02b4002
#
_cell.length_a   1.000
_cell.length_b   1.000
_cell.length_c   1.000
_cell.angle_alpha   90.00
_cell.angle_beta   90.00
_cell.angle_gamma   90.00
#
_symmetry.space_group_name_H-M   'P 1'
#
loop_
_entity.id
_entity.type
_entity.pdbx_description
1 polymer ?
#
loop_
_entity_poly.entity_id
_entity_poly.type
_entity_poly.pdbx_seq_one_letter_code
_entity_poly.pdbx_strand_id
1 'polypeptide(L)'
;ASSSATTAAPAGESKAEGGAETTAAAATSGIDNKDIKIGVSIWSSTDVLGSQCKMILDEAAKALGVQVQYVDQGHVSEKVTASVEQLAAAGCQGIIICNSSDTEMTSAIKTANDNKVYLAQFFRVISKDNSADIYDMATQSPYYIGAVHENEPENGEKLVQILLDKGDRNIGLIGWEQGDATWLGRWEGYKAGVEKWNAEHPDDQAKLSEPQYAGTSSEGGSKAAE
;
A
#
# COMPACT_ATOMS: atom_id res chain seq x y z
N ALA A 1 3.58 43.70 55.11
CA ALA A 1 4.88 43.21 54.76
C ALA A 1 4.84 41.69 54.56
N SER A 2 4.78 41.15 53.48
CA SER A 2 5.46 39.99 52.92
C SER A 2 4.86 39.66 51.57
N SER A 3 5.64 39.92 50.59
CA SER A 3 5.46 39.58 49.20
C SER A 3 5.66 38.07 49.03
N SER A 4 4.75 37.40 48.34
CA SER A 4 4.98 36.02 47.82
C SER A 4 4.87 36.08 46.32
N ALA A 5 5.99 35.94 45.67
CA ALA A 5 6.11 35.82 44.24
C ALA A 5 5.72 34.40 43.80
N THR A 6 4.77 34.28 42.91
CA THR A 6 4.41 33.04 42.26
C THR A 6 5.25 32.91 40.98
N THR A 7 6.13 31.94 40.99
CA THR A 7 6.98 31.57 39.83
C THR A 7 6.17 30.72 38.85
N ALA A 8 5.96 31.22 37.66
CA ALA A 8 5.42 30.44 36.54
C ALA A 8 6.50 29.49 36.01
N ALA A 9 6.15 28.23 35.87
CA ALA A 9 6.98 27.25 35.18
C ALA A 9 6.87 27.44 33.66
N PRO A 10 7.96 27.27 32.91
CA PRO A 10 7.92 27.38 31.46
C PRO A 10 7.32 26.13 30.81
N ALA A 11 6.51 26.37 29.81
CA ALA A 11 5.99 25.35 28.90
C ALA A 11 7.14 24.61 28.19
N GLY A 12 7.18 23.31 28.34
CA GLY A 12 8.12 22.45 27.64
C GLY A 12 7.75 22.37 26.16
N GLU A 13 8.59 22.88 25.30
CA GLU A 13 8.58 22.61 23.88
C GLU A 13 8.90 21.12 23.66
N SER A 14 7.92 20.36 23.16
CA SER A 14 8.15 19.03 22.62
C SER A 14 8.85 19.18 21.26
N LYS A 15 10.16 19.00 21.26
CA LYS A 15 10.95 18.81 20.05
C LYS A 15 10.58 17.47 19.44
N ALA A 16 9.96 17.50 18.28
CA ALA A 16 9.92 16.37 17.39
C ALA A 16 11.35 16.10 16.90
N GLU A 17 12.01 15.11 17.47
CA GLU A 17 13.21 14.51 16.90
C GLU A 17 12.71 13.57 15.80
N GLY A 18 12.93 13.89 14.54
CA GLY A 18 14.22 13.71 13.91
C GLY A 18 14.04 12.50 13.02
N GLY A 19 13.59 12.71 11.75
CA GLY A 19 13.66 11.69 10.72
C GLY A 19 15.06 11.08 10.69
N ALA A 20 15.14 9.79 10.89
CA ALA A 20 16.35 9.05 10.63
C ALA A 20 16.66 9.21 9.13
N GLU A 21 17.63 10.03 8.81
CA GLU A 21 18.35 9.97 7.54
C GLU A 21 18.99 8.57 7.49
N THR A 22 18.29 7.65 6.87
CA THR A 22 18.89 6.40 6.43
C THR A 22 19.75 6.73 5.22
N THR A 23 20.94 7.22 5.46
CA THR A 23 22.02 7.13 4.49
C THR A 23 22.37 5.66 4.35
N ALA A 24 21.59 4.94 3.56
CA ALA A 24 22.04 3.70 2.98
C ALA A 24 23.20 4.07 2.04
N ALA A 25 24.42 4.01 2.56
CA ALA A 25 25.59 3.92 1.74
C ALA A 25 25.45 2.62 0.95
N ALA A 26 24.86 2.72 -0.25
CA ALA A 26 24.88 1.65 -1.22
C ALA A 26 26.35 1.32 -1.43
N ALA A 27 26.76 0.11 -1.06
CA ALA A 27 27.99 -0.48 -1.54
C ALA A 27 27.90 -0.40 -3.07
N THR A 28 28.64 0.48 -3.69
CA THR A 28 28.73 0.61 -5.12
C THR A 28 29.34 -0.69 -5.65
N SER A 29 28.48 -1.65 -6.01
CA SER A 29 28.82 -2.64 -7.01
C SER A 29 29.23 -1.81 -8.23
N GLY A 30 30.32 -2.13 -8.88
CA GLY A 30 30.87 -1.32 -10.00
C GLY A 30 29.98 -1.31 -11.26
N ILE A 31 28.66 -1.33 -11.09
CA ILE A 31 27.64 -1.21 -12.13
C ILE A 31 27.23 0.26 -12.18
N ASP A 32 27.34 0.85 -13.37
CA ASP A 32 26.84 2.20 -13.63
C ASP A 32 25.31 2.19 -13.59
N ASN A 33 24.69 3.16 -12.95
CA ASN A 33 23.22 3.25 -12.83
C ASN A 33 22.51 3.18 -14.18
N LYS A 34 23.11 3.72 -15.25
CA LYS A 34 22.56 3.64 -16.61
C LYS A 34 22.40 2.21 -17.14
N ASP A 35 23.14 1.24 -16.57
CA ASP A 35 23.10 -0.17 -16.94
C ASP A 35 22.13 -0.96 -16.05
N ILE A 36 21.51 -0.31 -15.05
CA ILE A 36 20.48 -0.88 -14.20
C ILE A 36 19.12 -0.71 -14.88
N LYS A 37 18.41 -1.83 -15.03
CA LYS A 37 17.03 -1.86 -15.53
C LYS A 37 16.09 -2.36 -14.45
N ILE A 38 15.07 -1.55 -14.13
CA ILE A 38 14.01 -1.87 -13.19
C ILE A 38 12.74 -2.22 -13.95
N GLY A 39 12.19 -3.39 -13.69
CA GLY A 39 10.88 -3.79 -14.18
C GLY A 39 9.78 -3.29 -13.26
N VAL A 40 8.64 -2.87 -13.81
CA VAL A 40 7.45 -2.49 -13.05
C VAL A 40 6.28 -3.28 -13.58
N SER A 41 5.71 -4.14 -12.73
CA SER A 41 4.48 -4.87 -13.00
C SER A 41 3.33 -4.16 -12.28
N ILE A 42 2.46 -3.51 -13.04
CA ILE A 42 1.39 -2.65 -12.55
C ILE A 42 0.03 -3.10 -13.14
N TRP A 43 -1.04 -2.92 -12.39
CA TRP A 43 -2.40 -3.29 -12.85
C TRP A 43 -2.80 -2.59 -14.15
N SER A 44 -2.47 -1.31 -14.28
CA SER A 44 -2.66 -0.49 -15.49
C SER A 44 -1.74 0.71 -15.42
N SER A 45 -1.06 1.05 -16.52
CA SER A 45 -0.27 2.28 -16.64
C SER A 45 -1.07 3.45 -17.22
N THR A 46 -2.35 3.23 -17.56
CA THR A 46 -3.19 4.19 -18.30
C THR A 46 -4.41 4.68 -17.54
N ASP A 47 -4.85 4.01 -16.47
CA ASP A 47 -5.88 4.54 -15.59
C ASP A 47 -5.34 5.72 -14.75
N VAL A 48 -6.23 6.43 -14.03
CA VAL A 48 -5.88 7.65 -13.30
C VAL A 48 -4.78 7.39 -12.27
N LEU A 49 -4.93 6.37 -11.43
CA LEU A 49 -3.96 6.07 -10.37
C LEU A 49 -2.66 5.49 -10.96
N GLY A 50 -2.78 4.55 -11.88
CA GLY A 50 -1.62 3.90 -12.47
C GLY A 50 -0.77 4.84 -13.31
N SER A 51 -1.39 5.79 -14.04
CA SER A 51 -0.65 6.83 -14.78
C SER A 51 0.09 7.78 -13.84
N GLN A 52 -0.48 8.12 -12.68
CA GLN A 52 0.20 8.90 -11.65
C GLN A 52 1.38 8.13 -11.05
N CYS A 53 1.19 6.85 -10.73
CA CYS A 53 2.28 5.98 -10.26
C CYS A 53 3.40 5.88 -11.28
N LYS A 54 3.05 5.69 -12.56
CA LYS A 54 4.02 5.65 -13.64
C LYS A 54 4.83 6.94 -13.72
N MET A 55 4.19 8.09 -13.64
CA MET A 55 4.85 9.40 -13.68
C MET A 55 5.85 9.57 -12.53
N ILE A 56 5.47 9.15 -11.31
CA ILE A 56 6.35 9.21 -10.13
C ILE A 56 7.55 8.27 -10.31
N LEU A 57 7.33 7.05 -10.80
CA LEU A 57 8.38 6.08 -11.05
C LEU A 57 9.34 6.53 -12.16
N ASP A 58 8.81 7.13 -13.24
CA ASP A 58 9.63 7.67 -14.33
C ASP A 58 10.54 8.82 -13.83
N GLU A 59 10.03 9.74 -13.02
CA GLU A 59 10.83 10.82 -12.44
C GLU A 59 11.87 10.30 -11.43
N ALA A 60 11.50 9.31 -10.61
CA ALA A 60 12.47 8.66 -9.70
C ALA A 60 13.58 7.94 -10.48
N ALA A 61 13.23 7.21 -11.54
CA ALA A 61 14.20 6.54 -12.39
C ALA A 61 15.16 7.51 -13.08
N LYS A 62 14.62 8.61 -13.58
CA LYS A 62 15.42 9.69 -14.19
C LYS A 62 16.37 10.33 -13.17
N ALA A 63 15.90 10.58 -11.93
CA ALA A 63 16.74 11.13 -10.88
C ALA A 63 17.86 10.18 -10.45
N LEU A 64 17.61 8.86 -10.48
CA LEU A 64 18.57 7.81 -10.16
C LEU A 64 19.47 7.44 -11.36
N GLY A 65 19.12 7.84 -12.58
CA GLY A 65 19.84 7.48 -13.80
C GLY A 65 19.68 6.02 -14.21
N VAL A 66 18.55 5.37 -13.85
CA VAL A 66 18.25 3.96 -14.17
C VAL A 66 17.21 3.86 -15.28
N GLN A 67 17.16 2.70 -15.95
CA GLN A 67 16.15 2.40 -16.96
C GLN A 67 14.92 1.78 -16.31
N VAL A 68 13.71 2.06 -16.83
CA VAL A 68 12.46 1.43 -16.37
C VAL A 68 11.74 0.76 -17.53
N GLN A 69 11.19 -0.43 -17.28
CA GLN A 69 10.34 -1.16 -18.21
C GLN A 69 9.04 -1.55 -17.52
N TYR A 70 7.90 -1.25 -18.14
CA TYR A 70 6.57 -1.55 -17.60
C TYR A 70 5.94 -2.77 -18.24
N VAL A 71 5.16 -3.52 -17.44
CA VAL A 71 4.23 -4.54 -17.91
C VAL A 71 2.87 -4.28 -17.26
N ASP A 72 1.84 -4.08 -18.08
CA ASP A 72 0.46 -3.90 -17.65
C ASP A 72 -0.21 -5.26 -17.46
N GLN A 73 -0.70 -5.49 -16.25
CA GLN A 73 -1.39 -6.74 -15.88
C GLN A 73 -2.83 -6.77 -16.41
N GLY A 74 -3.45 -5.60 -16.60
CA GLY A 74 -4.83 -5.46 -17.07
C GLY A 74 -5.85 -6.06 -16.11
N HIS A 75 -5.57 -6.04 -14.79
CA HIS A 75 -6.38 -6.66 -13.73
C HIS A 75 -6.61 -8.18 -13.91
N VAL A 76 -5.61 -8.90 -14.47
CA VAL A 76 -5.68 -10.34 -14.71
C VAL A 76 -4.59 -11.05 -13.91
N SER A 77 -5.00 -11.94 -13.00
CA SER A 77 -4.10 -12.62 -12.05
C SER A 77 -2.98 -13.43 -12.74
N GLU A 78 -3.30 -14.13 -13.83
CA GLU A 78 -2.31 -14.89 -14.59
C GLU A 78 -1.23 -14.00 -15.20
N LYS A 79 -1.58 -12.75 -15.55
CA LYS A 79 -0.62 -11.77 -16.06
C LYS A 79 0.28 -11.21 -14.96
N VAL A 80 -0.19 -11.17 -13.71
CA VAL A 80 0.64 -10.76 -12.57
C VAL A 80 1.84 -11.69 -12.45
N THR A 81 1.60 -13.01 -12.43
CA THR A 81 2.66 -14.02 -12.37
C THR A 81 3.57 -13.97 -13.60
N ALA A 82 2.98 -13.96 -14.80
CA ALA A 82 3.74 -13.95 -16.06
C ALA A 82 4.59 -12.67 -16.22
N SER A 83 4.20 -11.55 -15.64
CA SER A 83 4.93 -10.29 -15.74
C SER A 83 6.33 -10.34 -15.10
N VAL A 84 6.48 -11.08 -14.00
CA VAL A 84 7.77 -11.23 -13.32
C VAL A 84 8.74 -12.04 -14.20
N GLU A 85 8.26 -13.12 -14.81
CA GLU A 85 9.04 -13.91 -15.76
C GLU A 85 9.45 -13.06 -16.99
N GLN A 86 8.50 -12.31 -17.54
CA GLN A 86 8.74 -11.44 -18.68
C GLN A 86 9.79 -10.35 -18.38
N LEU A 87 9.70 -9.70 -17.23
CA LEU A 87 10.63 -8.66 -16.82
C LEU A 87 12.02 -9.23 -16.49
N ALA A 88 12.10 -10.39 -15.85
CA ALA A 88 13.35 -11.09 -15.62
C ALA A 88 14.03 -11.48 -16.96
N ALA A 89 13.26 -12.06 -17.89
CA ALA A 89 13.75 -12.41 -19.23
C ALA A 89 14.19 -11.17 -20.06
N ALA A 90 13.56 -10.01 -19.81
CA ALA A 90 13.97 -8.74 -20.42
C ALA A 90 15.25 -8.14 -19.82
N GLY A 91 15.86 -8.82 -18.84
CA GLY A 91 17.13 -8.41 -18.22
C GLY A 91 16.98 -7.35 -17.13
N CYS A 92 15.81 -7.24 -16.51
CA CYS A 92 15.64 -6.40 -15.32
C CYS A 92 16.40 -7.01 -14.14
N GLN A 93 17.17 -6.21 -13.42
CA GLN A 93 17.88 -6.62 -12.22
C GLN A 93 17.03 -6.48 -10.95
N GLY A 94 16.01 -5.63 -10.99
CA GLY A 94 15.01 -5.46 -9.94
C GLY A 94 13.61 -5.33 -10.54
N ILE A 95 12.61 -5.82 -9.83
CA ILE A 95 11.21 -5.77 -10.23
C ILE A 95 10.38 -5.19 -9.09
N ILE A 96 9.56 -4.21 -9.40
CA ILE A 96 8.55 -3.64 -8.50
C ILE A 96 7.19 -4.18 -8.96
N ILE A 97 6.46 -4.85 -8.07
CA ILE A 97 5.19 -5.49 -8.40
C ILE A 97 4.05 -4.98 -7.51
N CYS A 98 2.88 -4.71 -8.11
CA CYS A 98 1.62 -4.61 -7.40
C CYS A 98 0.79 -5.86 -7.69
N ASN A 99 0.74 -6.79 -6.75
CA ASN A 99 -0.06 -8.01 -6.85
C ASN A 99 -1.53 -7.76 -6.47
N SER A 100 -2.44 -8.59 -6.93
CA SER A 100 -3.86 -8.54 -6.55
C SER A 100 -4.17 -9.41 -5.34
N SER A 101 -3.43 -10.52 -5.17
CA SER A 101 -3.58 -11.45 -4.05
C SER A 101 -2.21 -11.95 -3.57
N ASP A 102 -2.14 -12.39 -2.31
CA ASP A 102 -0.90 -12.95 -1.76
C ASP A 102 -0.46 -14.23 -2.50
N THR A 103 -1.39 -15.02 -3.01
CA THR A 103 -1.10 -16.26 -3.72
C THR A 103 -0.24 -16.06 -4.97
N GLU A 104 -0.37 -14.91 -5.64
CA GLU A 104 0.44 -14.55 -6.80
C GLU A 104 1.92 -14.37 -6.43
N MET A 105 2.18 -13.95 -5.18
CA MET A 105 3.54 -13.75 -4.71
C MET A 105 4.34 -15.04 -4.57
N THR A 106 3.70 -16.20 -4.43
CA THR A 106 4.39 -17.50 -4.41
C THR A 106 5.21 -17.70 -5.69
N SER A 107 4.59 -17.51 -6.85
CA SER A 107 5.27 -17.63 -8.13
C SER A 107 6.24 -16.48 -8.39
N ALA A 108 5.87 -15.26 -8.00
CA ALA A 108 6.72 -14.07 -8.17
C ALA A 108 8.05 -14.21 -7.39
N ILE A 109 7.99 -14.63 -6.13
CA ILE A 109 9.19 -14.84 -5.29
C ILE A 109 10.04 -15.98 -5.84
N LYS A 110 9.40 -17.09 -6.25
CA LYS A 110 10.12 -18.20 -6.85
C LYS A 110 10.85 -17.77 -8.12
N THR A 111 10.17 -17.09 -9.04
CA THR A 111 10.76 -16.58 -10.28
C THR A 111 11.92 -15.60 -9.99
N ALA A 112 11.76 -14.71 -9.01
CA ALA A 112 12.81 -13.78 -8.60
C ALA A 112 14.05 -14.54 -8.07
N ASN A 113 13.86 -15.57 -7.25
CA ASN A 113 14.94 -16.41 -6.73
C ASN A 113 15.66 -17.17 -7.85
N ASP A 114 14.91 -17.82 -8.74
CA ASP A 114 15.45 -18.64 -9.83
C ASP A 114 16.29 -17.78 -10.82
N ASN A 115 15.85 -16.55 -11.05
CA ASN A 115 16.52 -15.59 -11.95
C ASN A 115 17.49 -14.64 -11.24
N LYS A 116 17.60 -14.68 -9.91
CA LYS A 116 18.45 -13.79 -9.10
C LYS A 116 18.12 -12.30 -9.33
N VAL A 117 16.84 -11.97 -9.40
CA VAL A 117 16.31 -10.63 -9.60
C VAL A 117 15.70 -10.14 -8.28
N TYR A 118 16.04 -8.92 -7.88
CA TYR A 118 15.42 -8.32 -6.69
C TYR A 118 13.94 -8.02 -6.92
N LEU A 119 13.11 -8.31 -5.92
CA LEU A 119 11.66 -8.15 -5.97
C LEU A 119 11.19 -7.28 -4.81
N ALA A 120 10.42 -6.23 -5.12
CA ALA A 120 9.75 -5.38 -4.15
C ALA A 120 8.26 -5.29 -4.46
N GLN A 121 7.42 -5.14 -3.43
CA GLN A 121 6.00 -4.84 -3.61
C GLN A 121 5.72 -3.35 -3.41
N PHE A 122 4.68 -2.84 -4.04
CA PHE A 122 4.10 -1.55 -3.76
C PHE A 122 2.58 -1.62 -3.69
N PHE A 123 1.96 -0.76 -2.88
CA PHE A 123 0.54 -0.75 -2.51
C PHE A 123 0.03 -2.00 -1.79
N ARG A 124 0.77 -3.07 -1.81
CA ARG A 124 0.40 -4.35 -1.20
C ARG A 124 1.49 -4.82 -0.28
N VAL A 125 1.10 -5.64 0.68
CA VAL A 125 2.00 -6.36 1.58
C VAL A 125 1.45 -7.76 1.79
N ILE A 126 2.32 -8.75 1.88
CA ILE A 126 1.91 -10.12 2.18
C ILE A 126 1.42 -10.17 3.63
N SER A 127 0.18 -10.61 3.83
CA SER A 127 -0.41 -10.74 5.16
C SER A 127 0.24 -11.90 5.92
N LYS A 128 0.88 -11.59 7.02
CA LYS A 128 1.44 -12.62 7.91
C LYS A 128 0.35 -13.50 8.53
N ASP A 129 -0.81 -12.91 8.84
CA ASP A 129 -1.88 -13.62 9.54
C ASP A 129 -2.71 -14.50 8.59
N ASN A 130 -2.87 -14.07 7.34
CA ASN A 130 -3.71 -14.76 6.36
C ASN A 130 -2.90 -15.62 5.37
N SER A 131 -1.60 -15.36 5.22
CA SER A 131 -0.71 -15.98 4.21
C SER A 131 0.67 -16.27 4.80
N ALA A 132 0.70 -16.89 6.00
CA ALA A 132 1.92 -17.12 6.76
C ALA A 132 3.02 -17.82 5.95
N ASP A 133 2.66 -18.85 5.19
CA ASP A 133 3.64 -19.62 4.38
C ASP A 133 4.29 -18.75 3.29
N ILE A 134 3.51 -17.85 2.69
CA ILE A 134 4.01 -16.94 1.65
C ILE A 134 4.85 -15.84 2.28
N TYR A 135 4.43 -15.34 3.44
CA TYR A 135 5.19 -14.38 4.23
C TYR A 135 6.57 -14.94 4.62
N ASP A 136 6.61 -16.19 5.10
CA ASP A 136 7.85 -16.87 5.46
C ASP A 136 8.73 -17.09 4.21
N MET A 137 8.14 -17.49 3.08
CA MET A 137 8.85 -17.59 1.80
C MET A 137 9.48 -16.25 1.40
N ALA A 138 8.75 -15.16 1.52
CA ALA A 138 9.23 -13.82 1.21
C ALA A 138 10.38 -13.41 2.11
N THR A 139 10.22 -13.55 3.42
CA THR A 139 11.22 -13.13 4.41
C THR A 139 12.50 -13.98 4.39
N GLN A 140 12.43 -15.22 3.91
CA GLN A 140 13.58 -16.09 3.72
C GLN A 140 14.27 -15.92 2.36
N SER A 141 13.63 -15.24 1.42
CA SER A 141 14.19 -15.00 0.09
C SER A 141 15.30 -13.95 0.14
N PRO A 142 16.50 -14.23 -0.40
CA PRO A 142 17.56 -13.23 -0.50
C PRO A 142 17.27 -12.15 -1.56
N TYR A 143 16.25 -12.35 -2.38
CA TYR A 143 15.86 -11.46 -3.46
C TYR A 143 14.58 -10.67 -3.20
N TYR A 144 13.79 -11.03 -2.19
CA TYR A 144 12.66 -10.19 -1.78
C TYR A 144 13.15 -9.11 -0.82
N ILE A 145 12.99 -7.83 -1.22
CA ILE A 145 13.55 -6.70 -0.48
C ILE A 145 12.51 -5.92 0.34
N GLY A 146 11.24 -6.34 0.28
CA GLY A 146 10.17 -5.77 1.11
C GLY A 146 9.05 -5.13 0.32
N ALA A 147 8.23 -4.37 1.03
CA ALA A 147 7.05 -3.71 0.49
C ALA A 147 6.95 -2.26 0.95
N VAL A 148 6.39 -1.41 0.10
CA VAL A 148 5.92 -0.07 0.44
C VAL A 148 4.41 -0.07 0.25
N HIS A 149 3.67 0.14 1.33
CA HIS A 149 2.21 0.06 1.33
C HIS A 149 1.60 1.07 2.29
N GLU A 150 0.32 1.34 2.12
CA GLU A 150 -0.47 2.16 3.03
C GLU A 150 -0.87 1.36 4.27
N ASN A 151 -1.14 2.08 5.35
CA ASN A 151 -1.84 1.54 6.52
C ASN A 151 -3.34 1.60 6.25
N GLU A 152 -3.90 0.56 5.65
CA GLU A 152 -5.30 0.54 5.22
C GLU A 152 -6.31 0.63 6.38
N PRO A 153 -6.10 -0.01 7.54
CA PRO A 153 -6.95 0.22 8.69
C PRO A 153 -6.97 1.69 9.14
N GLU A 154 -5.82 2.34 9.23
CA GLU A 154 -5.72 3.76 9.59
C GLU A 154 -6.39 4.66 8.53
N ASN A 155 -6.24 4.34 7.26
CA ASN A 155 -6.92 5.05 6.18
C ASN A 155 -8.44 4.90 6.29
N GLY A 156 -8.93 3.71 6.61
CA GLY A 156 -10.35 3.45 6.87
C GLY A 156 -10.88 4.26 8.05
N GLU A 157 -10.18 4.26 9.17
CA GLU A 157 -10.55 5.03 10.36
C GLU A 157 -10.63 6.53 10.06
N LYS A 158 -9.65 7.09 9.35
CA LYS A 158 -9.65 8.50 8.93
C LYS A 158 -10.81 8.84 8.00
N LEU A 159 -11.13 7.97 7.05
CA LEU A 159 -12.23 8.20 6.11
C LEU A 159 -13.59 8.21 6.82
N VAL A 160 -13.84 7.24 7.70
CA VAL A 160 -15.11 7.21 8.45
C VAL A 160 -15.21 8.37 9.42
N GLN A 161 -14.12 8.80 10.03
CA GLN A 161 -14.09 9.96 10.90
C GLN A 161 -14.55 11.24 10.18
N ILE A 162 -14.10 11.44 8.91
CA ILE A 162 -14.54 12.58 8.10
C ILE A 162 -16.06 12.59 7.90
N LEU A 163 -16.68 11.43 7.71
CA LEU A 163 -18.14 11.32 7.56
C LEU A 163 -18.86 11.59 8.89
N LEU A 164 -18.35 11.03 9.96
CA LEU A 164 -18.90 11.24 11.32
C LEU A 164 -18.84 12.71 11.74
N ASP A 165 -17.74 13.40 11.45
CA ASP A 165 -17.56 14.84 11.72
C ASP A 165 -18.52 15.70 10.90
N LYS A 166 -18.95 15.25 9.71
CA LYS A 166 -19.97 15.89 8.89
C LYS A 166 -21.40 15.65 9.36
N GLY A 167 -21.61 14.76 10.33
CA GLY A 167 -22.91 14.41 10.85
C GLY A 167 -23.54 13.16 10.24
N ASP A 168 -22.81 12.43 9.39
CA ASP A 168 -23.29 11.19 8.81
C ASP A 168 -23.33 10.08 9.88
N ARG A 169 -24.47 9.38 9.98
CA ARG A 169 -24.66 8.31 10.99
C ARG A 169 -25.06 6.97 10.37
N ASN A 170 -25.45 6.97 9.09
CA ASN A 170 -25.73 5.76 8.32
C ASN A 170 -24.76 5.73 7.14
N ILE A 171 -23.70 4.96 7.26
CA ILE A 171 -22.60 4.94 6.32
C ILE A 171 -22.68 3.69 5.46
N GLY A 172 -22.91 3.87 4.16
CA GLY A 172 -22.90 2.79 3.17
C GLY A 172 -21.48 2.41 2.77
N LEU A 173 -21.28 1.12 2.53
CA LEU A 173 -19.98 0.57 2.14
C LEU A 173 -20.05 -0.07 0.77
N ILE A 174 -19.20 0.41 -0.12
CA ILE A 174 -19.01 -0.16 -1.45
C ILE A 174 -17.54 -0.54 -1.60
N GLY A 175 -17.30 -1.82 -1.82
CA GLY A 175 -15.98 -2.39 -2.10
C GLY A 175 -15.85 -2.81 -3.56
N TRP A 176 -14.64 -3.14 -3.95
CA TRP A 176 -14.36 -3.68 -5.29
C TRP A 176 -14.79 -5.14 -5.40
N GLU A 177 -14.06 -6.05 -4.77
CA GLU A 177 -14.31 -7.49 -4.77
C GLU A 177 -14.24 -8.05 -3.35
N GLN A 178 -15.01 -9.10 -3.11
CA GLN A 178 -14.96 -9.79 -1.83
C GLN A 178 -13.59 -10.45 -1.64
N GLY A 179 -12.96 -10.17 -0.48
CA GLY A 179 -11.66 -10.76 -0.14
C GLY A 179 -10.45 -9.94 -0.59
N ASP A 180 -10.64 -8.80 -1.27
CA ASP A 180 -9.52 -7.89 -1.57
C ASP A 180 -8.88 -7.38 -0.28
N ALA A 181 -7.56 -7.54 -0.17
CA ALA A 181 -6.81 -7.25 1.07
C ALA A 181 -6.86 -5.76 1.46
N THR A 182 -6.83 -4.84 0.49
CA THR A 182 -6.95 -3.41 0.72
C THR A 182 -8.31 -3.08 1.30
N TRP A 183 -9.36 -3.64 0.68
CA TRP A 183 -10.72 -3.40 1.13
C TRP A 183 -10.96 -3.96 2.53
N LEU A 184 -10.48 -5.18 2.83
CA LEU A 184 -10.58 -5.79 4.15
C LEU A 184 -9.90 -4.94 5.22
N GLY A 185 -8.70 -4.42 4.94
CA GLY A 185 -7.99 -3.54 5.86
C GLY A 185 -8.77 -2.23 6.11
N ARG A 186 -9.28 -1.59 5.08
CA ARG A 186 -10.12 -0.39 5.24
C ARG A 186 -11.41 -0.66 5.99
N TRP A 187 -12.02 -1.82 5.75
CA TRP A 187 -13.20 -2.28 6.47
C TRP A 187 -12.96 -2.40 7.97
N GLU A 188 -11.83 -2.96 8.37
CA GLU A 188 -11.42 -2.99 9.78
C GLU A 188 -11.33 -1.59 10.37
N GLY A 189 -10.73 -0.66 9.63
CA GLY A 189 -10.65 0.75 10.02
C GLY A 189 -12.02 1.42 10.15
N TYR A 190 -12.95 1.18 9.22
CA TYR A 190 -14.31 1.73 9.32
C TYR A 190 -15.04 1.21 10.56
N LYS A 191 -14.94 -0.09 10.85
CA LYS A 191 -15.55 -0.67 12.06
C LYS A 191 -14.95 -0.05 13.32
N ALA A 192 -13.63 -0.01 13.43
CA ALA A 192 -12.94 0.55 14.57
C ALA A 192 -13.31 2.02 14.80
N GLY A 193 -13.37 2.83 13.74
CA GLY A 193 -13.77 4.24 13.82
C GLY A 193 -15.21 4.42 14.29
N VAL A 194 -16.15 3.62 13.79
CA VAL A 194 -17.56 3.68 14.25
C VAL A 194 -17.72 3.16 15.67
N GLU A 195 -17.03 2.09 16.05
CA GLU A 195 -17.05 1.57 17.42
C GLU A 195 -16.53 2.62 18.42
N LYS A 196 -15.42 3.28 18.09
CA LYS A 196 -14.87 4.36 18.90
C LYS A 196 -15.83 5.52 19.04
N TRP A 197 -16.40 6.00 17.91
CA TRP A 197 -17.42 7.05 17.92
C TRP A 197 -18.59 6.71 18.83
N ASN A 198 -19.14 5.51 18.68
CA ASN A 198 -20.30 5.06 19.44
C ASN A 198 -20.02 4.93 20.94
N ALA A 199 -18.80 4.57 21.32
CA ALA A 199 -18.38 4.53 22.71
C ALA A 199 -18.28 5.94 23.33
N GLU A 200 -17.85 6.93 22.55
CA GLU A 200 -17.70 8.33 22.98
C GLU A 200 -19.04 9.11 22.90
N HIS A 201 -19.98 8.67 22.04
CA HIS A 201 -21.24 9.36 21.76
C HIS A 201 -22.45 8.42 21.88
N PRO A 202 -22.81 7.97 23.09
CA PRO A 202 -23.89 6.96 23.30
C PRO A 202 -25.27 7.41 22.80
N ASP A 203 -25.52 8.72 22.77
CA ASP A 203 -26.79 9.30 22.31
C ASP A 203 -26.76 9.71 20.81
N ASP A 204 -25.64 9.55 20.12
CA ASP A 204 -25.45 9.93 18.72
C ASP A 204 -24.70 8.84 17.95
N GLN A 205 -25.28 7.65 17.91
CA GLN A 205 -24.62 6.48 17.35
C GLN A 205 -24.66 6.41 15.82
N ALA A 206 -23.59 5.92 15.26
CA ALA A 206 -23.46 5.63 13.83
C ALA A 206 -23.46 4.11 13.56
N LYS A 207 -23.77 3.74 12.33
CA LYS A 207 -23.74 2.37 11.84
C LYS A 207 -23.23 2.28 10.42
N LEU A 208 -22.62 1.15 10.10
CA LEU A 208 -22.21 0.78 8.76
C LEU A 208 -23.26 -0.14 8.13
N SER A 209 -23.44 -0.04 6.81
CA SER A 209 -24.20 -1.05 6.07
C SER A 209 -23.40 -2.35 5.94
N GLU A 210 -24.10 -3.43 5.57
CA GLU A 210 -23.41 -4.56 4.97
C GLU A 210 -22.70 -4.11 3.67
N PRO A 211 -21.50 -4.64 3.38
CA PRO A 211 -20.75 -4.23 2.20
C PRO A 211 -21.40 -4.71 0.91
N GLN A 212 -21.39 -3.83 -0.07
CA GLN A 212 -21.77 -4.13 -1.44
C GLN A 212 -20.50 -4.17 -2.31
N TYR A 213 -20.50 -4.98 -3.36
CA TYR A 213 -19.32 -5.16 -4.23
C TYR A 213 -19.66 -4.68 -5.64
N ALA A 214 -18.92 -3.67 -6.10
CA ALA A 214 -19.20 -2.98 -7.36
C ALA A 214 -18.40 -3.52 -8.57
N GLY A 215 -17.32 -4.27 -8.31
CA GLY A 215 -16.34 -4.55 -9.35
C GLY A 215 -15.72 -3.27 -9.90
N THR A 216 -15.40 -3.25 -11.19
CA THR A 216 -14.74 -2.10 -11.86
C THR A 216 -15.65 -1.37 -12.85
N SER A 217 -16.96 -1.65 -12.87
CA SER A 217 -17.89 -1.05 -13.83
C SER A 217 -18.77 0.02 -13.20
N SER A 218 -19.16 1.01 -14.01
CA SER A 218 -20.13 2.05 -13.60
C SER A 218 -21.50 1.44 -13.25
N GLU A 219 -21.90 0.39 -13.96
CA GLU A 219 -23.15 -0.35 -13.68
C GLU A 219 -23.10 -1.02 -12.32
N GLY A 220 -21.97 -1.70 -12.00
CA GLY A 220 -21.76 -2.30 -10.70
C GLY A 220 -21.80 -1.27 -9.57
N GLY A 221 -21.15 -0.11 -9.76
CA GLY A 221 -21.19 0.99 -8.81
C GLY A 221 -22.60 1.54 -8.59
N SER A 222 -23.38 1.70 -9.64
CA SER A 222 -24.78 2.15 -9.52
C SER A 222 -25.64 1.15 -8.75
N LYS A 223 -25.54 -0.15 -9.06
CA LYS A 223 -26.26 -1.21 -8.34
C LYS A 223 -25.86 -1.30 -6.87
N ALA A 224 -24.61 -1.12 -6.55
CA ALA A 224 -24.12 -1.18 -5.18
C ALA A 224 -24.58 0.02 -4.34
N ALA A 225 -24.97 1.12 -4.98
CA ALA A 225 -25.44 2.33 -4.31
C ALA A 225 -26.98 2.36 -4.09
N GLU A 226 -27.76 1.47 -4.73
CA GLU A 226 -29.21 1.30 -4.55
C GLU A 226 -29.54 0.51 -3.27
#